data_b4b0b88a71181147bf1b5cdf04bcfafb
#
_entry.id   b4b0b88a71181147bf1b5cdf04bcfafb
#
_cell.length_a   1.000
_cell.length_b   1.000
_cell.length_c   1.000
_cell.angle_alpha   90.00
_cell.angle_beta   90.00
_cell.angle_gamma   90.00
#
_symmetry.space_group_name_H-M   'P 1'
#
loop_
_entity.id
_entity.type
_entity.pdbx_description
1 polymer ?
#
loop_
_entity_poly.entity_id
_entity_poly.type
_entity_poly.pdbx_seq_one_letter_code
_entity_poly.pdbx_strand_id
1 'polypeptide(L)'
;LTYSVPAIQGATSYAWIIPPTCTLVSGQGTNSIVLTVGAGFIANANKQIRVTALSSCGNSPQVIFYLLAQLPTTPAPIVASTSNVCPSIGTLVSITYTIPKVAAATSYNWAAQAGTTTITHPNGLGVNDTTVTVTFSAGFTTSAITVSATNDCNTSGTRSLLITRNNPATPGLVSGPTNACEFIAPGGTPATYSVANVAGNTYTWTPVPSAIGFTGQ
;
A
#
# COMPACT_ATOMS: atom_id res chain seq x y z
N LEU A 1 4.36 -25.62 18.08
CA LEU A 1 2.90 -25.68 18.30
C LEU A 1 2.57 -26.90 19.16
N THR A 2 1.64 -26.72 20.10
CA THR A 2 1.17 -27.81 20.97
C THR A 2 -0.28 -28.14 20.62
N TYR A 3 -0.58 -29.43 20.48
CA TYR A 3 -1.94 -29.98 20.25
C TYR A 3 -2.24 -31.03 21.26
N SER A 4 -3.45 -31.04 21.80
CA SER A 4 -3.89 -32.02 22.79
C SER A 4 -5.35 -32.46 22.58
N VAL A 5 -5.65 -33.66 23.03
CA VAL A 5 -7.02 -34.13 23.19
C VAL A 5 -7.27 -34.43 24.67
N PRO A 6 -8.52 -34.36 25.16
CA PRO A 6 -8.83 -34.82 26.50
C PRO A 6 -8.39 -36.27 26.70
N ALA A 7 -7.96 -36.61 27.91
CA ALA A 7 -7.66 -38.00 28.23
C ALA A 7 -8.91 -38.85 28.10
N ILE A 8 -8.81 -39.97 27.37
CA ILE A 8 -9.93 -40.90 27.14
C ILE A 8 -9.81 -42.05 28.11
N GLN A 9 -10.89 -42.32 28.85
CA GLN A 9 -10.93 -43.44 29.80
C GLN A 9 -10.69 -44.76 29.07
N GLY A 10 -9.79 -45.57 29.58
CA GLY A 10 -9.41 -46.86 29.00
C GLY A 10 -8.35 -46.78 27.90
N ALA A 11 -7.96 -45.60 27.47
CA ALA A 11 -6.83 -45.46 26.55
C ALA A 11 -5.51 -45.70 27.25
N THR A 12 -4.64 -46.54 26.66
CA THR A 12 -3.28 -46.81 27.14
C THR A 12 -2.23 -45.97 26.44
N SER A 13 -2.52 -45.53 25.21
CA SER A 13 -1.64 -44.65 24.42
C SER A 13 -2.43 -43.96 23.32
N TYR A 14 -1.74 -43.04 22.56
CA TYR A 14 -2.31 -42.30 21.46
C TYR A 14 -1.38 -42.34 20.24
N ALA A 15 -1.95 -42.68 19.08
CA ALA A 15 -1.23 -42.63 17.80
C ALA A 15 -1.56 -41.34 17.09
N TRP A 16 -0.54 -40.52 16.86
CA TRP A 16 -0.65 -39.26 16.14
C TRP A 16 -0.07 -39.40 14.73
N ILE A 17 -0.77 -38.84 13.75
CA ILE A 17 -0.32 -38.68 12.37
C ILE A 17 -0.32 -37.18 12.10
N ILE A 18 0.83 -36.65 11.64
CA ILE A 18 1.02 -35.22 11.38
C ILE A 18 1.28 -35.00 9.89
N PRO A 19 1.07 -33.76 9.37
CA PRO A 19 1.41 -33.42 7.99
C PRO A 19 2.90 -33.71 7.69
N PRO A 20 3.25 -34.17 6.48
CA PRO A 20 4.63 -34.53 6.13
C PRO A 20 5.61 -33.36 6.17
N THR A 21 5.12 -32.11 6.19
CA THR A 21 5.91 -30.88 6.32
C THR A 21 6.03 -30.39 7.77
N CYS A 22 5.48 -31.15 8.71
CA CYS A 22 5.65 -30.90 10.14
C CYS A 22 6.63 -31.93 10.72
N THR A 23 7.36 -31.53 11.75
CA THR A 23 8.23 -32.43 12.52
C THR A 23 7.70 -32.58 13.94
N LEU A 24 7.52 -33.82 14.39
CA LEU A 24 7.16 -34.10 15.76
C LEU A 24 8.36 -33.87 16.69
N VAL A 25 8.20 -32.96 17.63
CA VAL A 25 9.23 -32.67 18.64
C VAL A 25 9.13 -33.61 19.84
N SER A 26 7.90 -33.84 20.30
CA SER A 26 7.64 -34.72 21.45
C SER A 26 6.17 -35.12 21.54
N GLY A 27 5.86 -36.09 22.39
CA GLY A 27 4.50 -36.44 22.84
C GLY A 27 3.85 -37.57 22.08
N GLN A 28 4.50 -38.26 21.12
CA GLN A 28 3.95 -39.49 20.53
C GLN A 28 3.64 -40.50 21.62
N GLY A 29 2.49 -41.13 21.55
CA GLY A 29 1.99 -42.05 22.58
C GLY A 29 1.21 -41.41 23.72
N THR A 30 1.27 -40.07 23.86
CA THR A 30 0.52 -39.32 24.88
C THR A 30 -0.68 -38.60 24.26
N ASN A 31 -1.56 -38.03 25.10
CA ASN A 31 -2.70 -37.25 24.67
C ASN A 31 -2.32 -35.81 24.22
N SER A 32 -1.03 -35.47 24.19
CA SER A 32 -0.53 -34.14 23.76
C SER A 32 0.75 -34.30 22.97
N ILE A 33 0.85 -33.57 21.87
CA ILE A 33 2.07 -33.51 21.04
C ILE A 33 2.57 -32.08 20.89
N VAL A 34 3.89 -31.94 20.68
CA VAL A 34 4.55 -30.72 20.25
C VAL A 34 5.12 -30.95 18.86
N LEU A 35 4.84 -30.04 17.93
CA LEU A 35 5.38 -30.09 16.58
C LEU A 35 5.90 -28.72 16.11
N THR A 36 6.80 -28.75 15.13
CA THR A 36 7.23 -27.61 14.33
C THR A 36 6.67 -27.70 12.92
N VAL A 37 6.41 -26.56 12.31
CA VAL A 37 5.89 -26.46 10.93
C VAL A 37 7.03 -26.04 10.03
N GLY A 38 7.30 -26.82 9.01
CA GLY A 38 8.37 -26.53 8.03
C GLY A 38 7.91 -25.61 6.89
N ALA A 39 8.88 -25.05 6.17
CA ALA A 39 8.66 -24.05 5.11
C ALA A 39 7.74 -24.53 3.96
N GLY A 40 7.70 -25.84 3.68
CA GLY A 40 6.83 -26.42 2.65
C GLY A 40 5.34 -26.55 3.04
N PHE A 41 4.95 -26.16 4.26
CA PHE A 41 3.59 -26.37 4.77
C PHE A 41 2.51 -25.68 3.92
N ILE A 42 2.78 -24.49 3.41
CA ILE A 42 1.81 -23.72 2.61
C ILE A 42 1.44 -24.49 1.33
N ALA A 43 2.43 -25.01 0.62
CA ALA A 43 2.25 -25.71 -0.65
C ALA A 43 1.69 -27.14 -0.49
N ASN A 44 1.74 -27.72 0.74
CA ASN A 44 1.31 -29.08 0.97
C ASN A 44 -0.23 -29.18 1.04
N ALA A 45 -0.82 -30.10 0.30
CA ALA A 45 -2.26 -30.36 0.31
C ALA A 45 -2.72 -31.02 1.63
N ASN A 46 -1.87 -31.86 2.25
CA ASN A 46 -2.19 -32.53 3.50
C ASN A 46 -1.81 -31.68 4.71
N LYS A 47 -2.80 -31.06 5.33
CA LYS A 47 -2.67 -30.20 6.52
C LYS A 47 -3.40 -30.79 7.74
N GLN A 48 -3.56 -32.12 7.78
CA GLN A 48 -4.32 -32.80 8.82
C GLN A 48 -3.41 -33.31 9.92
N ILE A 49 -3.75 -33.00 11.17
CA ILE A 49 -3.31 -33.74 12.36
C ILE A 49 -4.41 -34.75 12.66
N ARG A 50 -4.05 -36.00 12.85
CA ARG A 50 -4.98 -37.05 13.16
C ARG A 50 -4.52 -37.77 14.44
N VAL A 51 -5.47 -38.14 15.28
CA VAL A 51 -5.20 -38.88 16.53
C VAL A 51 -6.18 -40.01 16.72
N THR A 52 -5.67 -41.13 17.20
CA THR A 52 -6.43 -42.31 17.56
C THR A 52 -6.01 -42.74 18.97
N ALA A 53 -6.96 -42.95 19.86
CA ALA A 53 -6.69 -43.52 21.17
C ALA A 53 -6.61 -45.06 21.04
N LEU A 54 -5.58 -45.64 21.63
CA LEU A 54 -5.29 -47.07 21.57
C LEU A 54 -5.54 -47.71 22.93
N SER A 55 -6.09 -48.95 22.92
CA SER A 55 -6.22 -49.78 24.11
C SER A 55 -6.08 -51.27 23.76
N SER A 56 -5.95 -52.11 24.76
CA SER A 56 -5.94 -53.58 24.58
C SER A 56 -7.25 -54.12 24.01
N CYS A 57 -8.36 -53.39 24.16
CA CYS A 57 -9.69 -53.78 23.67
C CYS A 57 -10.00 -53.28 22.27
N GLY A 58 -9.09 -52.50 21.67
CA GLY A 58 -9.25 -51.91 20.33
C GLY A 58 -8.93 -50.42 20.27
N ASN A 59 -9.07 -49.86 19.09
CA ASN A 59 -8.73 -48.46 18.80
C ASN A 59 -10.01 -47.62 18.69
N SER A 60 -9.95 -46.37 19.13
CA SER A 60 -11.03 -45.40 18.89
C SER A 60 -11.15 -45.02 17.41
N PRO A 61 -12.28 -44.45 16.98
CA PRO A 61 -12.33 -43.69 15.75
C PRO A 61 -11.27 -42.56 15.74
N GLN A 62 -10.78 -42.23 14.54
CA GLN A 62 -9.79 -41.21 14.36
C GLN A 62 -10.44 -39.80 14.45
N VAL A 63 -9.82 -38.91 15.23
CA VAL A 63 -10.15 -37.48 15.25
C VAL A 63 -9.21 -36.75 14.32
N ILE A 64 -9.75 -35.84 13.52
CA ILE A 64 -9.01 -35.06 12.52
C ILE A 64 -9.12 -33.56 12.87
N PHE A 65 -7.97 -32.90 12.90
CA PHE A 65 -7.85 -31.44 13.03
C PHE A 65 -7.11 -30.87 11.82
N TYR A 66 -7.64 -29.78 11.23
CA TYR A 66 -7.05 -29.13 10.07
C TYR A 66 -6.24 -27.92 10.49
N LEU A 67 -4.97 -27.91 10.13
CA LEU A 67 -4.11 -26.73 10.24
C LEU A 67 -4.42 -25.76 9.11
N LEU A 68 -4.49 -24.48 9.42
CA LEU A 68 -4.72 -23.44 8.44
C LEU A 68 -3.49 -22.54 8.31
N ALA A 69 -3.08 -22.27 7.08
CA ALA A 69 -2.16 -21.19 6.77
C ALA A 69 -2.99 -20.00 6.27
N GLN A 70 -3.13 -18.98 7.11
CA GLN A 70 -3.82 -17.75 6.71
C GLN A 70 -2.81 -16.85 6.00
N LEU A 71 -2.94 -16.74 4.69
CA LEU A 71 -2.15 -15.81 3.89
C LEU A 71 -2.81 -14.42 3.90
N PRO A 72 -2.03 -13.34 3.98
CA PRO A 72 -2.60 -12.00 3.83
C PRO A 72 -3.09 -11.82 2.39
N THR A 73 -4.25 -11.20 2.23
CA THR A 73 -4.77 -10.82 0.92
C THR A 73 -4.10 -9.55 0.41
N THR A 74 -4.14 -9.30 -0.92
CA THR A 74 -3.71 -8.02 -1.49
C THR A 74 -4.46 -6.87 -0.81
N PRO A 75 -3.76 -5.81 -0.36
CA PRO A 75 -4.40 -4.65 0.26
C PRO A 75 -5.50 -4.05 -0.62
N ALA A 76 -6.50 -3.45 0.00
CA ALA A 76 -7.51 -2.65 -0.68
C ALA A 76 -6.87 -1.43 -1.39
N PRO A 77 -7.59 -0.72 -2.28
CA PRO A 77 -7.06 0.47 -2.92
C PRO A 77 -6.50 1.48 -1.92
N ILE A 78 -5.35 2.06 -2.26
CA ILE A 78 -4.70 3.11 -1.47
C ILE A 78 -5.54 4.38 -1.60
N VAL A 79 -5.86 5.01 -0.47
CA VAL A 79 -6.59 6.29 -0.39
C VAL A 79 -5.58 7.39 -0.05
N ALA A 80 -5.54 8.44 -0.87
CA ALA A 80 -4.74 9.63 -0.61
C ALA A 80 -5.59 10.72 0.05
N SER A 81 -5.00 11.53 0.95
CA SER A 81 -5.67 12.68 1.56
C SER A 81 -5.99 13.79 0.55
N THR A 82 -5.29 13.83 -0.58
CA THR A 82 -5.55 14.70 -1.72
C THR A 82 -5.09 14.04 -3.02
N SER A 83 -5.78 14.32 -4.11
CA SER A 83 -5.37 13.91 -5.46
C SER A 83 -4.40 14.91 -6.11
N ASN A 84 -4.35 16.16 -5.62
CA ASN A 84 -3.44 17.18 -6.15
C ASN A 84 -2.16 17.28 -5.31
N VAL A 85 -1.05 16.77 -5.84
CA VAL A 85 0.25 16.77 -5.18
C VAL A 85 1.06 18.04 -5.42
N CYS A 86 0.68 18.87 -6.38
CA CYS A 86 1.46 20.04 -6.80
C CYS A 86 1.82 21.03 -5.67
N PRO A 87 0.91 21.33 -4.70
CA PRO A 87 1.26 22.22 -3.59
C PRO A 87 2.30 21.65 -2.62
N SER A 88 2.51 20.32 -2.64
CA SER A 88 3.46 19.64 -1.76
C SER A 88 4.83 19.38 -2.39
N ILE A 89 4.97 19.60 -3.72
CA ILE A 89 6.23 19.34 -4.43
C ILE A 89 7.27 20.39 -4.06
N GLY A 90 8.46 19.93 -3.65
CA GLY A 90 9.57 20.79 -3.25
C GLY A 90 9.37 21.48 -1.89
N THR A 91 8.38 21.04 -1.12
CA THR A 91 8.07 21.55 0.21
C THR A 91 8.23 20.44 1.25
N LEU A 92 8.11 20.77 2.56
CA LEU A 92 8.07 19.80 3.64
C LEU A 92 6.65 19.29 3.93
N VAL A 93 5.65 19.75 3.17
CA VAL A 93 4.26 19.32 3.33
C VAL A 93 4.11 17.90 2.79
N SER A 94 3.73 16.98 3.67
CA SER A 94 3.49 15.58 3.33
C SER A 94 2.03 15.32 2.95
N ILE A 95 1.82 14.32 2.10
CA ILE A 95 0.49 13.78 1.77
C ILE A 95 0.35 12.43 2.45
N THR A 96 -0.81 12.18 3.06
CA THR A 96 -1.11 10.93 3.75
C THR A 96 -1.74 9.92 2.80
N TYR A 97 -1.28 8.69 2.87
CA TYR A 97 -1.80 7.53 2.13
C TYR A 97 -2.20 6.44 3.12
N THR A 98 -3.38 5.88 2.93
CA THR A 98 -3.95 4.88 3.86
C THR A 98 -4.52 3.69 3.13
N ILE A 99 -4.50 2.55 3.81
CA ILE A 99 -5.25 1.34 3.43
C ILE A 99 -6.01 0.82 4.66
N PRO A 100 -7.12 0.13 4.50
CA PRO A 100 -7.71 -0.68 5.55
C PRO A 100 -6.75 -1.80 6.00
N LYS A 101 -6.84 -2.18 7.28
CA LYS A 101 -6.07 -3.31 7.82
C LYS A 101 -6.38 -4.60 7.08
N VAL A 102 -5.34 -5.33 6.68
CA VAL A 102 -5.46 -6.64 6.01
C VAL A 102 -5.51 -7.74 7.04
N ALA A 103 -6.49 -8.64 6.93
CA ALA A 103 -6.60 -9.79 7.82
C ALA A 103 -5.34 -10.67 7.73
N ALA A 104 -4.91 -11.20 8.88
CA ALA A 104 -3.71 -12.03 9.04
C ALA A 104 -2.37 -11.36 8.68
N ALA A 105 -2.34 -10.07 8.35
CA ALA A 105 -1.09 -9.33 8.16
C ALA A 105 -0.44 -9.01 9.52
N THR A 106 0.87 -9.20 9.61
CA THR A 106 1.71 -8.80 10.75
C THR A 106 2.54 -7.56 10.44
N SER A 107 2.73 -7.26 9.14
CA SER A 107 3.46 -6.07 8.68
C SER A 107 3.03 -5.68 7.27
N TYR A 108 3.45 -4.47 6.87
CA TYR A 108 3.23 -3.91 5.54
C TYR A 108 4.54 -3.43 4.95
N ASN A 109 4.70 -3.61 3.64
CA ASN A 109 5.85 -3.11 2.91
C ASN A 109 5.39 -2.03 1.93
N TRP A 110 5.65 -0.76 2.29
CA TRP A 110 5.37 0.41 1.48
C TRP A 110 6.60 0.80 0.67
N ALA A 111 6.40 1.19 -0.57
CA ALA A 111 7.46 1.69 -1.43
C ALA A 111 6.97 2.80 -2.36
N ALA A 112 7.91 3.68 -2.75
CA ALA A 112 7.73 4.72 -3.76
C ALA A 112 9.08 4.95 -4.46
N GLN A 113 9.10 5.76 -5.52
CA GLN A 113 10.32 6.01 -6.29
C GLN A 113 11.38 6.70 -5.42
N ALA A 114 12.53 6.09 -5.28
CA ALA A 114 13.66 6.65 -4.55
C ALA A 114 14.18 7.95 -5.21
N GLY A 115 14.73 8.86 -4.39
CA GLY A 115 15.35 10.11 -4.82
C GLY A 115 14.36 11.27 -5.08
N THR A 116 13.10 10.99 -5.37
CA THR A 116 12.06 12.03 -5.58
C THR A 116 10.92 11.98 -4.58
N THR A 117 10.85 10.91 -3.79
CA THR A 117 9.86 10.74 -2.72
C THR A 117 10.53 10.24 -1.44
N THR A 118 10.00 10.64 -0.29
CA THR A 118 10.39 10.11 1.03
C THR A 118 9.15 9.63 1.75
N ILE A 119 9.14 8.36 2.16
CA ILE A 119 8.05 7.75 2.94
C ILE A 119 8.40 7.82 4.43
N THR A 120 7.41 8.17 5.24
CA THR A 120 7.50 8.12 6.71
C THR A 120 6.33 7.29 7.26
N HIS A 121 6.57 6.57 8.35
CA HIS A 121 5.64 5.65 8.98
C HIS A 121 5.14 6.25 10.32
N PRO A 122 4.09 7.06 10.34
CA PRO A 122 3.65 7.79 11.55
C PRO A 122 3.19 6.87 12.68
N ASN A 123 2.71 5.67 12.36
CA ASN A 123 2.27 4.66 13.33
C ASN A 123 3.35 3.60 13.63
N GLY A 124 4.59 3.82 13.16
CA GLY A 124 5.66 2.83 13.19
C GLY A 124 5.43 1.69 12.21
N LEU A 125 6.42 0.80 12.09
CA LEU A 125 6.34 -0.40 11.26
C LEU A 125 5.49 -1.49 11.94
N GLY A 126 5.12 -2.53 11.18
CA GLY A 126 4.41 -3.70 11.68
C GLY A 126 2.91 -3.68 11.39
N VAL A 127 2.11 -4.31 12.25
CA VAL A 127 0.67 -4.54 12.05
C VAL A 127 -0.19 -3.26 11.99
N ASN A 128 0.31 -2.15 12.49
CA ASN A 128 -0.37 -0.85 12.50
C ASN A 128 0.09 0.10 11.40
N ASP A 129 1.04 -0.33 10.56
CA ASP A 129 1.60 0.46 9.46
C ASP A 129 0.64 0.50 8.24
N THR A 130 -0.60 0.86 8.49
CA THR A 130 -1.65 1.01 7.47
C THR A 130 -1.73 2.42 6.91
N THR A 131 -0.88 3.32 7.40
CA THR A 131 -0.85 4.74 7.01
C THR A 131 0.60 5.17 6.86
N VAL A 132 0.91 5.82 5.75
CA VAL A 132 2.21 6.47 5.52
C VAL A 132 2.02 7.92 5.12
N THR A 133 3.03 8.74 5.37
CA THR A 133 3.11 10.09 4.81
C THR A 133 4.26 10.16 3.82
N VAL A 134 4.05 10.89 2.72
CA VAL A 134 5.02 11.00 1.63
C VAL A 134 5.28 12.47 1.34
N THR A 135 6.55 12.86 1.30
CA THR A 135 7.02 14.15 0.78
C THR A 135 7.57 13.99 -0.62
N PHE A 136 7.50 15.06 -1.40
CA PHE A 136 7.89 15.08 -2.82
C PHE A 136 8.98 16.15 -3.04
N SER A 137 10.12 15.76 -3.61
CA SER A 137 11.18 16.72 -3.97
C SER A 137 10.76 17.61 -5.14
N ALA A 138 11.46 18.72 -5.35
CA ALA A 138 11.20 19.64 -6.46
C ALA A 138 11.28 18.99 -7.86
N GLY A 139 12.11 17.94 -7.98
CA GLY A 139 12.26 17.14 -9.22
C GLY A 139 11.20 16.07 -9.44
N PHE A 140 10.18 15.96 -8.57
CA PHE A 140 9.14 14.95 -8.72
C PHE A 140 8.31 15.16 -9.99
N THR A 141 8.10 14.10 -10.75
CA THR A 141 7.23 14.07 -11.94
C THR A 141 6.14 13.03 -11.82
N THR A 142 6.50 11.79 -11.52
CA THR A 142 5.58 10.67 -11.34
C THR A 142 6.20 9.61 -10.43
N SER A 143 5.38 8.88 -9.69
CA SER A 143 5.78 7.71 -8.90
C SER A 143 4.58 6.79 -8.72
N ALA A 144 4.84 5.49 -8.57
CA ALA A 144 3.86 4.56 -8.05
C ALA A 144 4.12 4.38 -6.55
N ILE A 145 3.14 4.72 -5.71
CA ILE A 145 3.14 4.31 -4.30
C ILE A 145 2.55 2.91 -4.24
N THR A 146 3.29 2.00 -3.63
CA THR A 146 2.91 0.59 -3.58
C THR A 146 2.87 0.10 -2.14
N VAL A 147 2.03 -0.91 -1.88
CA VAL A 147 1.95 -1.58 -0.59
C VAL A 147 1.63 -3.07 -0.77
N SER A 148 2.30 -3.91 -0.01
CA SER A 148 1.96 -5.32 0.19
C SER A 148 1.85 -5.64 1.68
N ALA A 149 1.07 -6.66 2.01
CA ALA A 149 0.88 -7.15 3.37
C ALA A 149 1.67 -8.45 3.56
N THR A 150 2.32 -8.61 4.70
CA THR A 150 3.19 -9.76 4.99
C THR A 150 2.82 -10.39 6.33
N ASN A 151 2.97 -11.69 6.45
CA ASN A 151 3.02 -12.44 7.70
C ASN A 151 4.08 -13.55 7.61
N ASP A 152 4.23 -14.35 8.67
CA ASP A 152 5.22 -15.44 8.71
C ASP A 152 5.01 -16.51 7.64
N CYS A 153 3.83 -16.57 7.03
CA CYS A 153 3.52 -17.53 5.98
C CYS A 153 3.94 -17.03 4.60
N ASN A 154 3.67 -15.77 4.25
CA ASN A 154 3.99 -15.21 2.93
C ASN A 154 3.69 -13.70 2.86
N THR A 155 4.03 -13.12 1.71
CA THR A 155 3.67 -11.75 1.31
C THR A 155 2.54 -11.80 0.29
N SER A 156 1.57 -10.90 0.42
CA SER A 156 0.45 -10.75 -0.51
C SER A 156 0.88 -10.19 -1.88
N GLY A 157 -0.05 -10.14 -2.82
CA GLY A 157 0.08 -9.28 -4.00
C GLY A 157 0.23 -7.81 -3.61
N THR A 158 0.82 -7.02 -4.51
CA THR A 158 1.08 -5.58 -4.30
C THR A 158 -0.12 -4.75 -4.79
N ARG A 159 -0.55 -3.76 -3.98
CA ARG A 159 -1.43 -2.68 -4.41
C ARG A 159 -0.60 -1.48 -4.85
N SER A 160 -0.99 -0.83 -5.94
CA SER A 160 -0.30 0.34 -6.49
C SER A 160 -1.27 1.51 -6.70
N LEU A 161 -0.77 2.72 -6.45
CA LEU A 161 -1.41 3.99 -6.78
C LEU A 161 -0.41 4.86 -7.54
N LEU A 162 -0.73 5.19 -8.80
CA LEU A 162 0.09 6.10 -9.60
C LEU A 162 -0.18 7.55 -9.17
N ILE A 163 0.89 8.29 -8.88
CA ILE A 163 0.89 9.71 -8.56
C ILE A 163 1.64 10.45 -9.66
N THR A 164 1.03 11.47 -10.22
CA THR A 164 1.62 12.27 -11.31
C THR A 164 1.50 13.74 -10.99
N ARG A 165 2.57 14.49 -11.27
CA ARG A 165 2.55 15.96 -11.26
C ARG A 165 1.72 16.44 -12.45
N ASN A 166 0.65 17.18 -12.18
CA ASN A 166 -0.17 17.79 -13.22
C ASN A 166 0.35 19.22 -13.49
N ASN A 167 1.12 19.37 -14.56
CA ASN A 167 1.51 20.70 -15.03
C ASN A 167 0.29 21.40 -15.65
N PRO A 168 0.19 22.74 -15.52
CA PRO A 168 -0.81 23.51 -16.26
C PRO A 168 -0.69 23.25 -17.78
N ALA A 169 -1.81 23.20 -18.46
CA ALA A 169 -1.83 23.16 -19.91
C ALA A 169 -1.29 24.49 -20.47
N THR A 170 -0.76 24.47 -21.70
CA THR A 170 -0.38 25.68 -22.41
C THR A 170 -1.59 26.61 -22.49
N PRO A 171 -1.43 27.91 -22.17
CA PRO A 171 -2.49 28.91 -22.35
C PRO A 171 -3.06 28.88 -23.77
N GLY A 172 -4.35 29.18 -23.89
CA GLY A 172 -5.01 29.32 -25.20
C GLY A 172 -4.48 30.52 -25.97
N LEU A 173 -5.02 30.76 -27.15
CA LEU A 173 -4.65 31.91 -27.98
C LEU A 173 -4.95 33.20 -27.23
N VAL A 174 -4.01 34.15 -27.35
CA VAL A 174 -4.21 35.53 -26.88
C VAL A 174 -5.24 36.22 -27.77
N SER A 175 -6.26 36.80 -27.14
CA SER A 175 -7.28 37.62 -27.81
C SER A 175 -7.02 39.10 -27.47
N GLY A 176 -7.16 39.96 -28.44
CA GLY A 176 -6.99 41.40 -28.31
C GLY A 176 -6.82 42.07 -29.66
N PRO A 177 -6.62 43.40 -29.68
CA PRO A 177 -6.41 44.16 -30.90
C PRO A 177 -5.15 43.71 -31.65
N THR A 178 -5.26 43.46 -32.94
CA THR A 178 -4.12 43.15 -33.82
C THR A 178 -3.51 44.40 -34.43
N ASN A 179 -4.26 45.50 -34.52
CA ASN A 179 -3.77 46.79 -34.96
C ASN A 179 -3.38 47.67 -33.75
N ALA A 180 -2.11 47.91 -33.55
CA ALA A 180 -1.61 48.71 -32.44
C ALA A 180 -1.66 50.24 -32.70
N CYS A 181 -1.91 50.69 -33.94
CA CYS A 181 -1.82 52.09 -34.33
C CYS A 181 -2.78 53.00 -33.56
N GLU A 182 -3.95 52.50 -33.18
CA GLU A 182 -4.98 53.23 -32.41
C GLU A 182 -4.55 53.50 -30.96
N PHE A 183 -3.50 52.83 -30.47
CA PHE A 183 -3.03 52.85 -29.07
C PHE A 183 -1.67 53.54 -28.91
N ILE A 184 -1.05 54.03 -30.00
CA ILE A 184 0.32 54.61 -30.01
C ILE A 184 0.32 56.09 -29.64
N ALA A 185 -0.77 56.82 -29.73
CA ALA A 185 -0.80 58.28 -29.52
C ALA A 185 -0.37 58.67 -28.10
N PRO A 186 0.29 59.87 -27.89
CA PRO A 186 0.54 60.36 -26.54
C PRO A 186 -0.76 60.51 -25.78
N GLY A 187 -0.92 59.75 -24.68
CA GLY A 187 -2.14 59.63 -23.91
C GLY A 187 -3.17 58.62 -24.45
N GLY A 188 -2.74 57.73 -25.36
CA GLY A 188 -3.59 56.68 -25.93
C GLY A 188 -4.19 55.73 -24.87
N THR A 189 -5.38 55.21 -25.16
CA THR A 189 -6.05 54.25 -24.29
C THR A 189 -5.27 52.92 -24.29
N PRO A 190 -5.13 52.25 -23.14
CA PRO A 190 -4.49 50.96 -23.09
C PRO A 190 -5.23 49.89 -23.93
N ALA A 191 -4.48 49.08 -24.68
CA ALA A 191 -5.01 47.89 -25.33
C ALA A 191 -5.20 46.76 -24.34
N THR A 192 -6.34 46.07 -24.38
CA THR A 192 -6.62 44.92 -23.51
C THR A 192 -6.39 43.64 -24.27
N TYR A 193 -5.56 42.77 -23.68
CA TYR A 193 -5.33 41.41 -24.17
C TYR A 193 -5.79 40.39 -23.12
N SER A 194 -6.34 39.28 -23.55
CA SER A 194 -6.83 38.22 -22.67
C SER A 194 -6.48 36.84 -23.21
N VAL A 195 -6.42 35.87 -22.30
CA VAL A 195 -6.44 34.45 -22.59
C VAL A 195 -7.62 33.80 -21.86
N ALA A 196 -8.12 32.71 -22.37
CA ALA A 196 -9.17 31.94 -21.67
C ALA A 196 -8.65 31.52 -20.29
N ASN A 197 -9.40 31.86 -19.24
CA ASN A 197 -9.04 31.50 -17.88
C ASN A 197 -9.21 29.99 -17.65
N VAL A 198 -8.15 29.32 -17.11
CA VAL A 198 -8.21 27.94 -16.65
C VAL A 198 -8.18 27.98 -15.12
N ALA A 199 -9.24 27.46 -14.49
CA ALA A 199 -9.38 27.49 -13.03
C ALA A 199 -8.16 26.84 -12.34
N GLY A 200 -7.66 27.47 -11.29
CA GLY A 200 -6.51 27.00 -10.50
C GLY A 200 -5.13 27.36 -11.08
N ASN A 201 -5.07 28.08 -12.21
CA ASN A 201 -3.82 28.56 -12.79
C ASN A 201 -3.62 30.07 -12.53
N THR A 202 -2.34 30.45 -12.42
CA THR A 202 -1.90 31.86 -12.47
C THR A 202 -1.20 32.12 -13.78
N TYR A 203 -1.30 33.33 -14.29
CA TYR A 203 -0.73 33.75 -15.57
C TYR A 203 0.32 34.80 -15.35
N THR A 204 1.48 34.67 -16.01
CA THR A 204 2.51 35.68 -16.05
C THR A 204 2.58 36.25 -17.47
N TRP A 205 2.38 37.55 -17.60
CA TRP A 205 2.50 38.25 -18.84
C TRP A 205 3.90 38.93 -18.94
N THR A 206 4.59 38.69 -20.03
CA THR A 206 5.91 39.28 -20.25
C THR A 206 5.87 40.07 -21.56
N PRO A 207 6.14 41.39 -21.54
CA PRO A 207 6.20 42.19 -22.77
C PRO A 207 7.47 41.85 -23.56
N VAL A 208 7.32 41.72 -24.87
CA VAL A 208 8.44 41.61 -25.81
C VAL A 208 8.12 42.48 -27.03
N PRO A 209 8.83 43.59 -27.27
CA PRO A 209 9.99 44.14 -26.54
C PRO A 209 9.62 44.83 -25.22
N SER A 210 10.62 45.06 -24.35
CA SER A 210 10.49 45.62 -23.00
C SER A 210 9.97 47.07 -22.93
N ALA A 211 9.79 47.74 -24.05
CA ALA A 211 9.20 49.06 -24.14
C ALA A 211 7.68 49.11 -23.91
N ILE A 212 7.03 47.95 -23.80
CA ILE A 212 5.58 47.83 -23.55
C ILE A 212 5.37 47.59 -22.05
N GLY A 213 4.62 48.47 -21.37
CA GLY A 213 4.23 48.31 -19.97
C GLY A 213 2.91 47.56 -19.85
N PHE A 214 2.78 46.71 -18.83
CA PHE A 214 1.51 46.08 -18.44
C PHE A 214 0.98 46.72 -17.16
N THR A 215 -0.34 46.84 -17.08
CA THR A 215 -1.06 47.18 -15.86
C THR A 215 -2.13 46.13 -15.63
N GLY A 216 -2.21 45.62 -14.41
CA GLY A 216 -3.15 44.54 -14.00
C GLY A 216 -2.62 43.13 -14.27
N GLN A 217 -2.45 42.37 -13.21
CA GLN A 217 -2.19 40.91 -13.21
C GLN A 217 -3.33 40.21 -12.49
#